data_13981508930a334dc25d1beb79a2ec14
#
_entry.id   13981508930a334dc25d1beb79a2ec14
#
_cell.length_a   1.000
_cell.length_b   1.000
_cell.length_c   1.000
_cell.angle_alpha   90.00
_cell.angle_beta   90.00
_cell.angle_gamma   90.00
#
_symmetry.space_group_name_H-M   'P 1'
#
loop_
_entity.id
_entity.type
_entity.pdbx_description
1 polymer ?
#
loop_
_entity_poly.entity_id
_entity_poly.type
_entity_poly.pdbx_seq_one_letter_code
_entity_poly.pdbx_strand_id
1 'polypeptide(L)'
;MKKINQFISLILIALVAVTYFLYSSGQQDIEGLKKSVAPTASLYPEAKSFSEKLNFINDQSESLNLSGISQGKWVLMYFGYTSCPDVCPIDLSKINLSFQMMENKDKLQVVFISVDPTRDIGVLDKFAGTFNSSFLGLTAHNHELETISKSLGVYHQVVEAQKLAQSDHSNHDTDSHGDQETGSHAHYKVDHTTSFLLFNPDLKLTALLTSPHEPKPMAEALDKIIETLG
;
A
#
# COMPACT_ATOMS: atom_id res chain seq x y z
N MET A 1 26.90 -26.31 49.92
CA MET A 1 26.41 -25.00 49.45
C MET A 1 27.26 -24.41 48.32
N LYS A 2 28.61 -24.34 48.37
CA LYS A 2 29.45 -23.78 47.27
C LYS A 2 29.25 -24.42 45.89
N LYS A 3 29.16 -25.77 45.84
CA LYS A 3 29.00 -26.50 44.53
C LYS A 3 27.63 -26.24 43.88
N ILE A 4 26.55 -26.04 44.70
CA ILE A 4 25.22 -25.73 44.20
C ILE A 4 25.17 -24.33 43.60
N ASN A 5 25.82 -23.33 44.23
CA ASN A 5 25.90 -21.97 43.73
C ASN A 5 26.73 -21.89 42.42
N GLN A 6 27.77 -22.68 42.28
CA GLN A 6 28.52 -22.76 41.03
C GLN A 6 27.68 -23.37 39.90
N PHE A 7 26.89 -24.40 40.19
CA PHE A 7 26.01 -25.01 39.20
C PHE A 7 24.91 -24.08 38.72
N ILE A 8 24.30 -23.33 39.69
CA ILE A 8 23.29 -22.31 39.36
C ILE A 8 23.91 -21.19 38.50
N SER A 9 25.11 -20.73 38.81
CA SER A 9 25.83 -19.71 38.05
C SER A 9 26.11 -20.16 36.60
N LEU A 10 26.51 -21.40 36.38
CA LEU A 10 26.76 -21.96 35.08
C LEU A 10 25.48 -22.05 34.23
N ILE A 11 24.36 -22.45 34.85
CA ILE A 11 23.04 -22.49 34.20
C ILE A 11 22.62 -21.08 33.76
N LEU A 12 22.78 -20.07 34.62
CA LEU A 12 22.45 -18.69 34.28
C LEU A 12 23.29 -18.15 33.13
N ILE A 13 24.59 -18.43 33.12
CA ILE A 13 25.50 -18.03 32.04
C ILE A 13 25.09 -18.71 30.72
N ALA A 14 24.76 -20.01 30.76
CA ALA A 14 24.30 -20.73 29.59
C ALA A 14 22.97 -20.16 29.04
N LEU A 15 22.02 -19.83 29.90
CA LEU A 15 20.75 -19.20 29.50
C LEU A 15 20.97 -17.83 28.84
N VAL A 16 21.85 -16.99 29.43
CA VAL A 16 22.20 -15.69 28.83
C VAL A 16 22.89 -15.87 27.47
N ALA A 17 23.79 -16.83 27.34
CA ALA A 17 24.45 -17.11 26.08
C ALA A 17 23.48 -17.60 24.98
N VAL A 18 22.54 -18.48 25.35
CA VAL A 18 21.49 -18.96 24.44
C VAL A 18 20.55 -17.83 24.00
N THR A 19 20.08 -17.00 24.95
CA THR A 19 19.23 -15.85 24.62
C THR A 19 19.95 -14.84 23.74
N TYR A 20 21.22 -14.55 24.01
CA TYR A 20 22.04 -13.68 23.18
C TYR A 20 22.25 -14.26 21.77
N PHE A 21 22.52 -15.55 21.67
CA PHE A 21 22.68 -16.23 20.37
C PHE A 21 21.41 -16.19 19.53
N LEU A 22 20.23 -16.49 20.14
CA LEU A 22 18.94 -16.42 19.46
C LEU A 22 18.61 -15.01 18.99
N TYR A 23 18.88 -14.01 19.84
CA TYR A 23 18.67 -12.60 19.51
C TYR A 23 19.58 -12.15 18.34
N SER A 24 20.85 -12.53 18.37
CA SER A 24 21.85 -12.19 17.34
C SER A 24 21.51 -12.86 16.00
N SER A 25 21.05 -14.11 16.00
CA SER A 25 20.63 -14.81 14.79
C SER A 25 19.43 -14.15 14.13
N GLY A 26 18.41 -13.77 14.91
CA GLY A 26 17.25 -13.08 14.39
C GLY A 26 17.56 -11.71 13.77
N GLN A 27 18.52 -10.97 14.33
CA GLN A 27 18.96 -9.70 13.74
C GLN A 27 19.70 -9.88 12.40
N GLN A 28 20.52 -10.93 12.27
CA GLN A 28 21.22 -11.23 11.03
C GLN A 28 20.26 -11.61 9.90
N ASP A 29 19.19 -12.35 10.20
CA ASP A 29 18.17 -12.74 9.24
C ASP A 29 17.40 -11.52 8.70
N ILE A 30 17.06 -10.56 9.55
CA ILE A 30 16.38 -9.32 9.15
C ILE A 30 17.29 -8.44 8.27
N GLU A 31 18.56 -8.27 8.62
CA GLU A 31 19.50 -7.50 7.80
C GLU A 31 19.79 -8.19 6.46
N GLY A 32 19.85 -9.51 6.44
CA GLY A 32 19.93 -10.31 5.21
C GLY A 32 18.70 -10.09 4.32
N LEU A 33 17.51 -10.14 4.92
CA LEU A 33 16.25 -9.89 4.22
C LEU A 33 16.21 -8.48 3.63
N LYS A 34 16.51 -7.44 4.42
CA LYS A 34 16.54 -6.04 3.94
C LYS A 34 17.42 -5.89 2.70
N LYS A 35 18.62 -6.46 2.71
CA LYS A 35 19.53 -6.40 1.56
C LYS A 35 19.01 -7.16 0.35
N SER A 36 18.34 -8.29 0.57
CA SER A 36 17.86 -9.16 -0.51
C SER A 36 16.63 -8.64 -1.22
N VAL A 37 15.84 -7.78 -0.57
CA VAL A 37 14.61 -7.18 -1.15
C VAL A 37 14.81 -5.75 -1.65
N ALA A 38 15.95 -5.12 -1.32
CA ALA A 38 16.31 -3.80 -1.82
C ALA A 38 16.74 -3.88 -3.30
N PRO A 39 16.47 -2.83 -4.10
CA PRO A 39 15.77 -1.59 -3.77
C PRO A 39 14.24 -1.71 -3.87
N THR A 40 13.70 -2.86 -4.27
CA THR A 40 12.27 -3.06 -4.57
C THR A 40 11.37 -2.84 -3.36
N ALA A 41 11.83 -3.31 -2.19
CA ALA A 41 11.11 -3.12 -0.93
C ALA A 41 12.05 -2.57 0.15
N SER A 42 11.48 -1.72 1.02
CA SER A 42 12.12 -1.18 2.20
C SER A 42 11.36 -1.65 3.44
N LEU A 43 12.02 -2.41 4.30
CA LEU A 43 11.42 -2.89 5.55
C LEU A 43 11.49 -1.79 6.61
N TYR A 44 10.39 -1.59 7.34
CA TYR A 44 10.39 -0.72 8.51
C TYR A 44 11.25 -1.33 9.63
N PRO A 45 12.06 -0.52 10.33
CA PRO A 45 12.89 -1.00 11.44
C PRO A 45 12.06 -1.64 12.55
N GLU A 46 10.89 -1.05 12.83
CA GLU A 46 9.87 -1.55 13.74
C GLU A 46 8.52 -1.49 13.04
N ALA A 47 7.86 -2.64 12.93
CA ALA A 47 6.55 -2.72 12.31
C ALA A 47 5.52 -1.95 13.18
N LYS A 48 4.84 -0.96 12.56
CA LYS A 48 3.87 -0.09 13.24
C LYS A 48 2.48 -0.73 13.22
N SER A 49 1.81 -0.81 14.39
CA SER A 49 0.42 -1.27 14.47
C SER A 49 -0.56 -0.16 14.14
N PHE A 50 -1.53 -0.47 13.27
CA PHE A 50 -2.60 0.43 12.83
C PHE A 50 -3.99 -0.21 12.97
N SER A 51 -4.10 -1.39 13.57
CA SER A 51 -5.29 -2.24 13.55
C SER A 51 -6.59 -1.54 13.98
N GLU A 52 -6.53 -0.59 14.89
CA GLU A 52 -7.72 0.11 15.43
C GLU A 52 -8.11 1.36 14.64
N LYS A 53 -7.24 1.84 13.74
CA LYS A 53 -7.40 3.14 13.05
C LYS A 53 -7.76 3.03 11.58
N LEU A 54 -7.66 1.84 10.99
CA LEU A 54 -7.88 1.64 9.56
C LEU A 54 -9.26 1.01 9.35
N ASN A 55 -10.27 1.88 9.23
CA ASN A 55 -11.62 1.52 8.87
C ASN A 55 -11.93 2.03 7.46
N PHE A 56 -12.40 1.15 6.62
CA PHE A 56 -12.72 1.40 5.22
C PHE A 56 -14.20 1.08 4.97
N ILE A 57 -14.69 1.47 3.81
CA ILE A 57 -16.02 1.12 3.30
C ILE A 57 -15.89 0.52 1.90
N ASN A 58 -16.78 -0.41 1.58
CA ASN A 58 -16.94 -0.99 0.25
C ASN A 58 -17.96 -0.20 -0.59
N ASP A 59 -18.29 -0.69 -1.80
CA ASP A 59 -19.29 -0.08 -2.69
C ASP A 59 -20.71 0.00 -2.12
N GLN A 60 -21.02 -0.82 -1.12
CA GLN A 60 -22.30 -0.83 -0.40
C GLN A 60 -22.28 0.06 0.84
N SER A 61 -21.21 0.83 1.06
CA SER A 61 -20.96 1.62 2.27
C SER A 61 -20.92 0.80 3.57
N GLU A 62 -20.60 -0.49 3.46
CA GLU A 62 -20.41 -1.34 4.62
C GLU A 62 -19.00 -1.14 5.19
N SER A 63 -18.91 -0.99 6.52
CA SER A 63 -17.64 -0.78 7.20
C SER A 63 -16.81 -2.06 7.29
N LEU A 64 -15.54 -1.96 6.93
CA LEU A 64 -14.55 -3.02 6.97
C LEU A 64 -13.30 -2.51 7.70
N ASN A 65 -12.93 -3.15 8.79
CA ASN A 65 -11.65 -2.88 9.44
C ASN A 65 -10.51 -3.71 8.82
N LEU A 66 -9.27 -3.33 9.09
CA LEU A 66 -8.11 -4.01 8.52
C LEU A 66 -8.07 -5.51 8.87
N SER A 67 -8.56 -5.91 10.06
CA SER A 67 -8.64 -7.32 10.45
C SER A 67 -9.63 -8.11 9.59
N GLY A 68 -10.79 -7.54 9.30
CA GLY A 68 -11.78 -8.15 8.40
C GLY A 68 -11.29 -8.26 6.96
N ILE A 69 -10.46 -7.31 6.52
CA ILE A 69 -9.82 -7.29 5.20
C ILE A 69 -8.73 -8.36 5.13
N SER A 70 -7.86 -8.41 6.11
CA SER A 70 -6.70 -9.32 6.17
C SER A 70 -7.14 -10.80 6.27
N GLN A 71 -8.11 -11.11 7.13
CA GLN A 71 -8.48 -12.49 7.44
C GLN A 71 -7.28 -13.40 7.77
N GLY A 72 -6.27 -12.84 8.43
CA GLY A 72 -5.02 -13.53 8.76
C GLY A 72 -4.01 -13.63 7.62
N LYS A 73 -4.24 -12.96 6.50
CA LYS A 73 -3.28 -12.83 5.40
C LYS A 73 -2.45 -11.56 5.51
N TRP A 74 -1.37 -11.51 4.78
CA TRP A 74 -0.68 -10.27 4.44
C TRP A 74 -1.58 -9.37 3.60
N VAL A 75 -1.44 -8.06 3.73
CA VAL A 75 -2.23 -7.09 2.95
C VAL A 75 -1.30 -6.17 2.18
N LEU A 76 -1.38 -6.21 0.85
CA LEU A 76 -0.74 -5.22 -0.01
C LEU A 76 -1.76 -4.13 -0.36
N MET A 77 -1.52 -2.93 0.13
CA MET A 77 -2.43 -1.80 0.00
C MET A 77 -1.87 -0.78 -0.99
N TYR A 78 -2.67 -0.38 -1.97
CA TYR A 78 -2.36 0.62 -2.97
C TYR A 78 -3.41 1.72 -2.97
N PHE A 79 -2.97 2.97 -2.89
CA PHE A 79 -3.84 4.14 -2.92
C PHE A 79 -3.88 4.75 -4.32
N GLY A 80 -5.08 5.04 -4.81
CA GLY A 80 -5.30 5.59 -6.15
C GLY A 80 -6.72 6.09 -6.33
N TYR A 81 -7.19 6.25 -7.57
CA TYR A 81 -8.58 6.59 -7.89
C TYR A 81 -8.98 5.96 -9.23
N THR A 82 -10.28 5.64 -9.39
CA THR A 82 -10.74 4.82 -10.51
C THR A 82 -10.67 5.54 -11.86
N SER A 83 -10.83 6.86 -11.85
CA SER A 83 -10.74 7.70 -13.05
C SER A 83 -9.32 8.18 -13.39
N CYS A 84 -8.29 7.62 -12.74
CA CYS A 84 -6.90 7.90 -13.06
C CYS A 84 -6.58 7.41 -14.49
N PRO A 85 -6.12 8.30 -15.39
CA PRO A 85 -5.98 7.93 -16.79
C PRO A 85 -4.74 7.10 -17.11
N ASP A 86 -3.76 7.03 -16.20
CA ASP A 86 -2.42 6.52 -16.52
C ASP A 86 -1.84 5.65 -15.39
N VAL A 87 -1.38 6.22 -14.30
CA VAL A 87 -0.56 5.54 -13.29
C VAL A 87 -1.32 4.41 -12.59
N CYS A 88 -2.56 4.63 -12.13
CA CYS A 88 -3.30 3.63 -11.36
C CYS A 88 -3.57 2.33 -12.11
N PRO A 89 -4.05 2.33 -13.37
CA PRO A 89 -4.22 1.09 -14.11
C PRO A 89 -2.88 0.39 -14.43
N ILE A 90 -1.80 1.14 -14.67
CA ILE A 90 -0.47 0.56 -14.87
C ILE A 90 0.01 -0.13 -13.61
N ASP A 91 -0.07 0.53 -12.46
CA ASP A 91 0.37 -0.02 -11.18
C ASP A 91 -0.44 -1.25 -10.78
N LEU A 92 -1.77 -1.23 -10.91
CA LEU A 92 -2.61 -2.40 -10.63
C LEU A 92 -2.32 -3.57 -11.58
N SER A 93 -2.01 -3.29 -12.84
CA SER A 93 -1.57 -4.32 -13.79
C SER A 93 -0.23 -4.93 -13.37
N LYS A 94 0.73 -4.13 -12.91
CA LYS A 94 2.01 -4.60 -12.39
C LYS A 94 1.84 -5.40 -11.09
N ILE A 95 0.98 -4.95 -10.19
CA ILE A 95 0.62 -5.69 -8.96
C ILE A 95 0.03 -7.06 -9.34
N ASN A 96 -0.91 -7.11 -10.30
CA ASN A 96 -1.49 -8.37 -10.73
C ASN A 96 -0.45 -9.32 -11.36
N LEU A 97 0.44 -8.80 -12.21
CA LEU A 97 1.51 -9.61 -12.79
C LEU A 97 2.44 -10.17 -11.70
N SER A 98 2.81 -9.34 -10.72
CA SER A 98 3.59 -9.81 -9.56
C SER A 98 2.85 -10.88 -8.77
N PHE A 99 1.58 -10.63 -8.45
CA PHE A 99 0.72 -11.56 -7.72
C PHE A 99 0.62 -12.93 -8.41
N GLN A 100 0.52 -12.94 -9.74
CA GLN A 100 0.49 -14.20 -10.50
C GLN A 100 1.83 -14.95 -10.49
N MET A 101 2.96 -14.24 -10.37
CA MET A 101 4.31 -14.82 -10.30
C MET A 101 4.68 -15.32 -8.92
N MET A 102 3.99 -14.87 -7.86
CA MET A 102 4.28 -15.26 -6.47
C MET A 102 3.98 -16.72 -6.19
N GLU A 103 4.83 -17.34 -5.39
CA GLU A 103 4.62 -18.68 -4.83
C GLU A 103 3.65 -18.64 -3.64
N ASN A 104 3.70 -17.58 -2.83
CA ASN A 104 2.89 -17.41 -1.62
C ASN A 104 1.65 -16.51 -1.82
N LYS A 105 1.13 -16.40 -3.03
CA LYS A 105 0.01 -15.50 -3.37
C LYS A 105 -1.29 -15.77 -2.57
N ASP A 106 -1.52 -16.99 -2.16
CA ASP A 106 -2.65 -17.38 -1.31
C ASP A 106 -2.60 -16.80 0.11
N LYS A 107 -1.39 -16.40 0.56
CA LYS A 107 -1.15 -15.69 1.82
C LYS A 107 -1.27 -14.17 1.69
N LEU A 108 -1.52 -13.63 0.49
CA LEU A 108 -1.60 -12.19 0.23
C LEU A 108 -3.01 -11.77 -0.18
N GLN A 109 -3.51 -10.71 0.43
CA GLN A 109 -4.69 -9.97 -0.01
C GLN A 109 -4.25 -8.64 -0.60
N VAL A 110 -4.62 -8.37 -1.85
CA VAL A 110 -4.39 -7.06 -2.49
C VAL A 110 -5.63 -6.19 -2.32
N VAL A 111 -5.41 -4.94 -1.93
CA VAL A 111 -6.46 -3.96 -1.67
C VAL A 111 -6.14 -2.65 -2.37
N PHE A 112 -7.02 -2.23 -3.24
CA PHE A 112 -7.02 -0.90 -3.82
C PHE A 112 -7.84 0.03 -2.93
N ILE A 113 -7.24 1.15 -2.50
CA ILE A 113 -7.92 2.18 -1.68
C ILE A 113 -8.10 3.42 -2.55
N SER A 114 -9.37 3.73 -2.85
CA SER A 114 -9.67 4.98 -3.54
C SER A 114 -9.49 6.17 -2.62
N VAL A 115 -8.83 7.22 -3.14
CA VAL A 115 -8.67 8.53 -2.50
C VAL A 115 -9.74 9.54 -2.98
N ASP A 116 -10.70 9.09 -3.77
CA ASP A 116 -11.82 9.90 -4.28
C ASP A 116 -13.18 9.23 -4.00
N PRO A 117 -13.61 9.13 -2.73
CA PRO A 117 -14.83 8.41 -2.37
C PRO A 117 -16.08 8.97 -3.04
N THR A 118 -16.09 10.26 -3.33
CA THR A 118 -17.26 10.93 -3.92
C THR A 118 -17.60 10.41 -5.33
N ARG A 119 -16.59 10.01 -6.09
CA ARG A 119 -16.75 9.54 -7.47
C ARG A 119 -16.67 8.02 -7.58
N ASP A 120 -15.95 7.38 -6.68
CA ASP A 120 -15.53 5.99 -6.83
C ASP A 120 -16.43 4.98 -6.11
N ILE A 121 -17.21 5.41 -5.10
CA ILE A 121 -18.20 4.53 -4.46
C ILE A 121 -19.21 4.05 -5.49
N GLY A 122 -19.43 2.73 -5.54
CA GLY A 122 -20.30 2.06 -6.50
C GLY A 122 -19.56 1.49 -7.73
N VAL A 123 -18.24 1.75 -7.88
CA VAL A 123 -17.43 1.21 -8.97
C VAL A 123 -16.11 0.57 -8.51
N LEU A 124 -15.82 0.58 -7.20
CA LEU A 124 -14.56 0.13 -6.61
C LEU A 124 -14.31 -1.35 -6.86
N ASP A 125 -15.29 -2.20 -6.56
CA ASP A 125 -15.18 -3.66 -6.75
C ASP A 125 -15.01 -4.02 -8.22
N LYS A 126 -15.76 -3.35 -9.10
CA LYS A 126 -15.63 -3.54 -10.55
C LYS A 126 -14.26 -3.12 -11.03
N PHE A 127 -13.76 -1.98 -10.57
CA PHE A 127 -12.45 -1.46 -10.97
C PHE A 127 -11.33 -2.39 -10.54
N ALA A 128 -11.25 -2.73 -9.24
CA ALA A 128 -10.23 -3.65 -8.72
C ALA A 128 -10.32 -5.04 -9.36
N GLY A 129 -11.55 -5.56 -9.51
CA GLY A 129 -11.85 -6.85 -10.13
C GLY A 129 -11.48 -6.95 -11.61
N THR A 130 -11.36 -5.81 -12.32
CA THR A 130 -10.88 -5.77 -13.71
C THR A 130 -9.44 -6.28 -13.83
N PHE A 131 -8.61 -6.04 -12.82
CA PHE A 131 -7.22 -6.49 -12.80
C PHE A 131 -7.10 -7.93 -12.26
N ASN A 132 -7.82 -8.23 -11.19
CA ASN A 132 -7.88 -9.57 -10.63
C ASN A 132 -9.15 -9.71 -9.76
N SER A 133 -9.91 -10.79 -9.96
CA SER A 133 -11.16 -11.03 -9.22
C SER A 133 -10.99 -11.22 -7.71
N SER A 134 -9.76 -11.45 -7.22
CA SER A 134 -9.43 -11.55 -5.79
C SER A 134 -9.02 -10.21 -5.17
N PHE A 135 -8.86 -9.15 -5.94
CA PHE A 135 -8.52 -7.83 -5.43
C PHE A 135 -9.76 -7.14 -4.87
N LEU A 136 -9.60 -6.44 -3.75
CA LEU A 136 -10.66 -5.68 -3.13
C LEU A 136 -10.52 -4.20 -3.48
N GLY A 137 -11.63 -3.55 -3.78
CA GLY A 137 -11.73 -2.11 -3.96
C GLY A 137 -12.42 -1.49 -2.76
N LEU A 138 -11.75 -0.59 -2.05
CA LEU A 138 -12.25 0.05 -0.84
C LEU A 138 -12.00 1.56 -0.87
N THR A 139 -12.66 2.29 0.02
CA THR A 139 -12.38 3.69 0.32
C THR A 139 -12.70 3.99 1.78
N ALA A 140 -12.75 5.24 2.18
CA ALA A 140 -13.27 5.70 3.46
C ALA A 140 -14.00 7.04 3.27
N HIS A 141 -14.78 7.47 4.25
CA HIS A 141 -15.32 8.83 4.20
C HIS A 141 -14.21 9.88 4.24
N ASN A 142 -14.39 11.02 3.59
CA ASN A 142 -13.33 12.04 3.38
C ASN A 142 -12.50 12.34 4.63
N HIS A 143 -13.11 12.56 5.78
CA HIS A 143 -12.39 12.88 7.01
C HIS A 143 -11.57 11.69 7.55
N GLU A 144 -12.11 10.49 7.45
CA GLU A 144 -11.42 9.25 7.86
C GLU A 144 -10.27 8.94 6.90
N LEU A 145 -10.50 9.10 5.60
CA LEU A 145 -9.49 8.90 4.56
C LEU A 145 -8.28 9.82 4.75
N GLU A 146 -8.51 11.09 5.07
CA GLU A 146 -7.44 12.04 5.40
C GLU A 146 -6.63 11.58 6.63
N THR A 147 -7.32 11.12 7.67
CA THR A 147 -6.69 10.61 8.89
C THR A 147 -5.88 9.34 8.62
N ILE A 148 -6.45 8.40 7.84
CA ILE A 148 -5.79 7.17 7.41
C ILE A 148 -4.53 7.50 6.62
N SER A 149 -4.66 8.33 5.59
CA SER A 149 -3.56 8.71 4.71
C SER A 149 -2.41 9.38 5.48
N LYS A 150 -2.71 10.34 6.34
CA LYS A 150 -1.72 10.97 7.21
C LYS A 150 -1.01 9.96 8.12
N SER A 151 -1.76 9.04 8.72
CA SER A 151 -1.20 8.04 9.63
C SER A 151 -0.24 7.07 8.93
N LEU A 152 -0.52 6.75 7.68
CA LEU A 152 0.28 5.86 6.84
C LEU A 152 1.40 6.57 6.08
N GLY A 153 1.46 7.90 6.13
CA GLY A 153 2.41 8.70 5.35
C GLY A 153 2.08 8.72 3.84
N VAL A 154 0.83 8.47 3.49
CA VAL A 154 0.33 8.56 2.12
C VAL A 154 -0.13 9.99 1.87
N TYR A 155 0.46 10.63 0.86
CA TYR A 155 0.01 11.94 0.38
C TYR A 155 -1.04 11.75 -0.72
N HIS A 156 -2.13 12.48 -0.64
CA HIS A 156 -3.07 12.65 -1.76
C HIS A 156 -3.64 14.07 -1.72
N GLN A 157 -3.83 14.67 -2.87
CA GLN A 157 -4.46 15.97 -3.03
C GLN A 157 -5.25 16.01 -4.34
N VAL A 158 -6.51 16.41 -4.23
CA VAL A 158 -7.33 16.73 -5.41
C VAL A 158 -6.81 18.04 -6.00
N VAL A 159 -6.25 17.98 -7.19
CA VAL A 159 -5.85 19.18 -7.94
C VAL A 159 -7.03 19.54 -8.84
N GLU A 160 -7.88 20.46 -8.37
CA GLU A 160 -8.87 21.10 -9.26
C GLU A 160 -8.10 21.86 -10.34
N ALA A 161 -8.46 21.62 -11.60
CA ALA A 161 -7.93 22.45 -12.69
C ALA A 161 -8.34 23.91 -12.39
N GLN A 162 -7.41 24.72 -11.93
CA GLN A 162 -7.63 26.14 -11.78
C GLN A 162 -8.13 26.65 -13.14
N LYS A 163 -9.36 27.19 -13.18
CA LYS A 163 -9.79 28.05 -14.26
C LYS A 163 -8.68 29.10 -14.41
N LEU A 164 -7.91 29.00 -15.47
CA LEU A 164 -7.03 30.08 -15.88
C LEU A 164 -7.91 31.32 -15.93
N ALA A 165 -7.72 32.20 -14.96
CA ALA A 165 -8.33 33.51 -14.95
C ALA A 165 -7.94 34.13 -16.28
N GLN A 166 -8.94 34.41 -17.11
CA GLN A 166 -8.81 35.22 -18.30
C GLN A 166 -8.23 36.55 -17.85
N SER A 167 -6.94 36.74 -18.10
CA SER A 167 -6.38 38.08 -18.15
C SER A 167 -6.89 38.70 -19.44
N ASP A 168 -7.76 39.67 -19.30
CA ASP A 168 -8.13 40.63 -20.33
C ASP A 168 -6.91 41.11 -21.12
N HIS A 169 -6.88 40.78 -22.40
CA HIS A 169 -6.27 41.62 -23.38
C HIS A 169 -7.17 41.66 -24.63
N SER A 170 -7.76 42.83 -24.78
CA SER A 170 -8.57 43.28 -25.88
C SER A 170 -7.88 43.19 -27.24
N ASN A 171 -8.77 42.96 -28.26
CA ASN A 171 -8.68 43.31 -29.66
C ASN A 171 -7.80 42.48 -30.60
N HIS A 172 -8.44 41.65 -31.40
CA HIS A 172 -8.52 41.89 -32.87
C HIS A 172 -9.56 40.99 -33.52
N ASP A 173 -10.43 41.61 -34.34
CA ASP A 173 -11.39 41.01 -35.26
C ASP A 173 -10.68 40.12 -36.27
N THR A 174 -11.29 38.94 -36.58
CA THR A 174 -11.58 38.50 -37.97
C THR A 174 -12.30 37.14 -37.96
N ASP A 175 -13.31 37.08 -38.82
CA ASP A 175 -14.19 35.96 -39.15
C ASP A 175 -13.51 34.61 -39.47
N SER A 176 -14.09 33.51 -39.01
CA SER A 176 -14.76 32.49 -39.89
C SER A 176 -14.95 31.12 -39.19
N HIS A 177 -16.19 30.66 -39.25
CA HIS A 177 -16.72 29.27 -39.35
C HIS A 177 -15.92 28.08 -38.77
N GLY A 178 -16.59 27.35 -37.89
CA GLY A 178 -16.28 25.94 -37.61
C GLY A 178 -16.87 25.45 -36.31
N ASP A 179 -18.05 24.84 -36.39
CA ASP A 179 -18.65 24.05 -35.31
C ASP A 179 -17.71 22.96 -34.84
N GLN A 180 -17.29 23.00 -33.58
CA GLN A 180 -16.91 21.82 -32.86
C GLN A 180 -17.26 22.02 -31.39
N GLU A 181 -18.27 21.25 -30.94
CA GLU A 181 -18.52 20.99 -29.53
C GLU A 181 -17.27 20.34 -28.91
N THR A 182 -16.39 21.14 -28.33
CA THR A 182 -15.38 20.64 -27.44
C THR A 182 -15.94 20.65 -26.03
N GLY A 183 -16.50 19.51 -25.64
CA GLY A 183 -16.75 19.23 -24.24
C GLY A 183 -15.47 19.52 -23.46
N SER A 184 -15.48 20.56 -22.63
CA SER A 184 -14.40 20.88 -21.73
C SER A 184 -14.30 19.75 -20.68
N HIS A 185 -13.55 18.71 -21.00
CA HIS A 185 -13.09 17.77 -19.99
C HIS A 185 -12.11 18.55 -19.09
N ALA A 186 -12.63 19.12 -18.02
CA ALA A 186 -11.80 19.63 -16.94
C ALA A 186 -10.87 18.47 -16.54
N HIS A 187 -9.58 18.61 -16.80
CA HIS A 187 -8.59 17.62 -16.42
C HIS A 187 -8.54 17.52 -14.90
N TYR A 188 -9.34 16.59 -14.36
CA TYR A 188 -9.30 16.22 -12.96
C TYR A 188 -8.07 15.35 -12.72
N LYS A 189 -7.20 15.79 -11.83
CA LYS A 189 -6.01 15.05 -11.44
C LYS A 189 -5.94 14.97 -9.93
N VAL A 190 -5.72 13.77 -9.42
CA VAL A 190 -5.36 13.57 -8.01
C VAL A 190 -3.87 13.26 -7.97
N ASP A 191 -3.13 14.04 -7.21
CA ASP A 191 -1.73 13.76 -6.92
C ASP A 191 -1.66 12.86 -5.68
N HIS A 192 -1.00 11.70 -5.79
CA HIS A 192 -0.92 10.73 -4.71
C HIS A 192 0.42 10.00 -4.68
N THR A 193 0.75 9.43 -3.52
CA THR A 193 1.94 8.59 -3.35
C THR A 193 1.75 7.28 -4.10
N THR A 194 2.73 6.90 -4.93
CA THR A 194 2.71 5.68 -5.74
C THR A 194 3.32 4.46 -5.04
N SER A 195 3.63 4.54 -3.77
CA SER A 195 4.19 3.43 -3.01
C SER A 195 3.12 2.44 -2.57
N PHE A 196 3.47 1.13 -2.54
CA PHE A 196 2.57 0.10 -2.02
C PHE A 196 2.95 -0.25 -0.59
N LEU A 197 1.96 -0.35 0.28
CA LEU A 197 2.13 -0.61 1.71
C LEU A 197 1.85 -2.08 2.01
N LEU A 198 2.80 -2.77 2.64
CA LEU A 198 2.64 -4.18 3.03
C LEU A 198 2.44 -4.31 4.53
N PHE A 199 1.29 -4.86 4.91
CA PHE A 199 0.96 -5.20 6.29
C PHE A 199 1.09 -6.70 6.50
N ASN A 200 1.63 -7.09 7.66
CA ASN A 200 1.72 -8.50 8.05
C ASN A 200 0.38 -9.01 8.64
N PRO A 201 0.23 -10.32 8.90
CA PRO A 201 -0.97 -10.88 9.51
C PRO A 201 -1.35 -10.31 10.89
N ASP A 202 -0.37 -9.76 11.63
CA ASP A 202 -0.58 -9.03 12.89
C ASP A 202 -1.06 -7.58 12.68
N LEU A 203 -1.38 -7.21 11.43
CA LEU A 203 -1.86 -5.88 11.03
C LEU A 203 -0.84 -4.76 11.30
N LYS A 204 0.43 -5.08 11.21
CA LYS A 204 1.53 -4.13 11.34
C LYS A 204 2.08 -3.77 9.97
N LEU A 205 2.28 -2.48 9.72
CA LEU A 205 2.95 -2.00 8.52
C LEU A 205 4.42 -2.44 8.56
N THR A 206 4.77 -3.36 7.66
CA THR A 206 6.04 -4.08 7.67
C THR A 206 7.00 -3.61 6.59
N ALA A 207 6.48 -3.32 5.40
CA ALA A 207 7.31 -2.88 4.28
C ALA A 207 6.61 -1.85 3.39
N LEU A 208 7.45 -1.10 2.68
CA LEU A 208 7.07 -0.19 1.62
C LEU A 208 7.72 -0.67 0.31
N LEU A 209 6.92 -0.89 -0.73
CA LEU A 209 7.43 -1.14 -2.07
C LEU A 209 7.46 0.19 -2.83
N THR A 210 8.62 0.52 -3.40
CA THR A 210 8.88 1.81 -4.05
C THR A 210 9.07 1.64 -5.56
N SER A 211 8.80 2.71 -6.30
CA SER A 211 9.07 2.78 -7.73
C SER A 211 10.58 2.61 -8.04
N PRO A 212 10.93 1.98 -9.19
CA PRO A 212 10.05 1.43 -10.20
C PRO A 212 9.45 0.08 -9.77
N HIS A 213 8.16 -0.10 -10.01
CA HIS A 213 7.44 -1.32 -9.65
C HIS A 213 7.59 -2.35 -10.78
N GLU A 214 8.67 -3.11 -10.78
CA GLU A 214 8.88 -4.19 -11.74
C GLU A 214 8.23 -5.49 -11.24
N PRO A 215 7.37 -6.17 -12.04
CA PRO A 215 6.58 -7.30 -11.57
C PRO A 215 7.39 -8.45 -10.95
N LYS A 216 8.44 -8.90 -11.62
CA LYS A 216 9.25 -10.04 -11.12
C LYS A 216 10.01 -9.69 -9.85
N PRO A 217 10.77 -8.58 -9.75
CA PRO A 217 11.40 -8.17 -8.49
C PRO A 217 10.40 -7.98 -7.35
N MET A 218 9.18 -7.46 -7.62
CA MET A 218 8.13 -7.34 -6.60
C MET A 218 7.66 -8.70 -6.09
N ALA A 219 7.40 -9.66 -7.00
CA ALA A 219 7.01 -11.02 -6.62
C ALA A 219 8.06 -11.68 -5.73
N GLU A 220 9.33 -11.64 -6.15
CA GLU A 220 10.46 -12.20 -5.39
C GLU A 220 10.64 -11.53 -4.02
N ALA A 221 10.47 -10.20 -3.95
CA ALA A 221 10.56 -9.47 -2.68
C ALA A 221 9.41 -9.82 -1.74
N LEU A 222 8.18 -9.88 -2.24
CA LEU A 222 7.00 -10.24 -1.45
C LEU A 222 7.10 -11.67 -0.93
N ASP A 223 7.49 -12.64 -1.78
CA ASP A 223 7.67 -14.03 -1.36
C ASP A 223 8.72 -14.15 -0.25
N LYS A 224 9.89 -13.51 -0.40
CA LYS A 224 10.94 -13.51 0.62
C LYS A 224 10.47 -12.90 1.94
N ILE A 225 9.74 -11.78 1.89
CA ILE A 225 9.20 -11.14 3.10
C ILE A 225 8.21 -12.06 3.78
N ILE A 226 7.28 -12.64 3.03
CA ILE A 226 6.24 -13.54 3.54
C ILE A 226 6.85 -14.82 4.14
N GLU A 227 7.87 -15.39 3.50
CA GLU A 227 8.56 -16.59 3.98
C GLU A 227 9.38 -16.34 5.24
N THR A 228 10.03 -15.19 5.32
CA THR A 228 10.95 -14.91 6.43
C THR A 228 10.23 -14.38 7.67
N LEU A 229 9.14 -13.64 7.50
CA LEU A 229 8.44 -12.94 8.59
C LEU A 229 7.03 -13.47 8.87
N GLY A 230 6.56 -14.47 8.10
CA GLY A 230 5.21 -15.04 8.19
C GLY A 230 5.07 -16.30 9.01
#